data_8dee5a53f3b03ca10c1524dfdee9fd07
#
_entry.id   8dee5a53f3b03ca10c1524dfdee9fd07
#
_cell.length_a   1.000
_cell.length_b   1.000
_cell.length_c   1.000
_cell.angle_alpha   90.00
_cell.angle_beta   90.00
_cell.angle_gamma   90.00
#
_symmetry.space_group_name_H-M   'P 1'
#
loop_
_entity.id
_entity.type
_entity.pdbx_description
1 polymer ?
#
loop_
_entity_poly.entity_id
_entity_poly.type
_entity_poly.pdbx_seq_one_letter_code
_entity_poly.pdbx_strand_id
1 'polypeptide(L)'
;MYEFRLNRLINSQQNLITQRINGLYCESANTWIDPYKPVEKAIITHAHSDHFTNGCREYICSIETGFLLRKRFGNNLNLKTIDYDKEFLINGINFSLHPSGHILGSSQIKIKAGSEIWLITSDLKRQKDKTCKSYEKLKTDFLICESTFGLPIFNWEATNEVVDSITKWVTQSEDSISILFCYSLGKAQRLLSELNSQNFKNIYVHKSIEKMN
;
A
#
# COMPACT_ATOMS: atom_id res chain seq x y z
N MET A 1 -3.28 -21.22 1.48
CA MET A 1 -2.22 -21.27 0.45
C MET A 1 -2.91 -21.53 -0.88
N TYR A 2 -3.23 -20.47 -1.63
CA TYR A 2 -3.90 -20.59 -2.93
C TYR A 2 -2.85 -20.47 -4.02
N GLU A 3 -2.53 -21.58 -4.69
CA GLU A 3 -1.75 -21.59 -5.93
C GLU A 3 -2.63 -21.04 -7.06
N PHE A 4 -2.41 -19.81 -7.47
CA PHE A 4 -2.89 -19.33 -8.76
C PHE A 4 -1.99 -19.88 -9.86
N ARG A 5 -2.46 -20.90 -10.56
CA ARG A 5 -1.88 -21.32 -11.84
C ARG A 5 -2.27 -20.31 -12.93
N LEU A 6 -1.38 -19.38 -13.21
CA LEU A 6 -1.39 -18.63 -14.47
C LEU A 6 -0.98 -19.59 -15.60
N ASN A 7 -1.93 -20.32 -16.17
CA ASN A 7 -1.70 -21.10 -17.37
C ASN A 7 -2.30 -20.40 -18.58
N ARG A 8 -1.35 -20.00 -19.46
CA ARG A 8 -1.46 -19.78 -20.90
C ARG A 8 -2.09 -18.50 -21.42
N LEU A 9 -1.24 -17.68 -22.00
CA LEU A 9 -1.07 -17.50 -23.46
C LEU A 9 0.19 -16.63 -23.66
N ILE A 10 1.36 -17.22 -23.82
CA ILE A 10 2.55 -16.46 -24.16
C ILE A 10 3.41 -17.27 -25.14
N ASN A 11 3.41 -16.82 -26.38
CA ASN A 11 4.55 -16.92 -27.27
C ASN A 11 5.76 -16.31 -26.55
N SER A 12 6.93 -16.86 -26.74
CA SER A 12 8.26 -16.64 -26.19
C SER A 12 8.74 -15.19 -25.96
N GLN A 13 7.93 -14.28 -25.41
CA GLN A 13 8.37 -13.02 -24.84
C GLN A 13 8.61 -13.24 -23.33
N GLN A 14 9.83 -12.97 -22.89
CA GLN A 14 10.16 -12.98 -21.46
C GLN A 14 9.25 -11.98 -20.74
N ASN A 15 8.47 -12.48 -19.77
CA ASN A 15 7.66 -11.62 -18.91
C ASN A 15 8.56 -10.61 -18.21
N LEU A 16 8.26 -9.32 -18.32
CA LEU A 16 9.00 -8.26 -17.64
C LEU A 16 8.97 -8.47 -16.12
N ILE A 17 7.84 -8.92 -15.59
CA ILE A 17 7.63 -9.21 -14.17
C ILE A 17 7.34 -10.71 -14.01
N THR A 18 8.08 -11.34 -13.11
CA THR A 18 7.92 -12.76 -12.77
C THR A 18 7.68 -12.92 -11.28
N GLN A 19 6.82 -13.89 -10.91
CA GLN A 19 6.68 -14.32 -9.54
C GLN A 19 7.82 -15.28 -9.21
N ARG A 20 8.62 -14.95 -8.19
CA ARG A 20 9.70 -15.78 -7.67
C ARG A 20 9.49 -16.08 -6.19
N ILE A 21 10.32 -16.95 -5.61
CA ILE A 21 10.24 -17.35 -4.19
C ILE A 21 10.33 -16.17 -3.20
N ASN A 22 10.94 -15.07 -3.59
CA ASN A 22 11.09 -13.89 -2.74
C ASN A 22 10.11 -12.76 -3.08
N GLY A 23 9.14 -12.97 -3.96
CA GLY A 23 8.14 -11.97 -4.37
C GLY A 23 8.14 -11.67 -5.86
N LEU A 24 7.61 -10.53 -6.26
CA LEU A 24 7.61 -10.06 -7.65
C LEU A 24 9.00 -9.54 -8.03
N TYR A 25 9.48 -9.95 -9.20
CA TYR A 25 10.81 -9.61 -9.68
C TYR A 25 10.78 -9.09 -11.11
N CYS A 26 11.46 -7.96 -11.34
CA CYS A 26 11.69 -7.40 -12.66
C CYS A 26 13.08 -7.84 -13.15
N GLU A 27 13.10 -8.77 -14.12
CA GLU A 27 14.34 -9.33 -14.67
C GLU A 27 15.26 -8.26 -15.24
N SER A 28 14.73 -7.45 -16.17
CA SER A 28 15.51 -6.45 -16.89
C SER A 28 16.04 -5.33 -15.99
N ALA A 29 15.33 -5.04 -14.90
CA ALA A 29 15.76 -4.04 -13.93
C ALA A 29 16.59 -4.62 -12.79
N ASN A 30 16.66 -5.95 -12.65
CA ASN A 30 17.28 -6.64 -11.50
C ASN A 30 16.78 -6.04 -10.15
N THR A 31 15.46 -5.92 -10.01
CA THR A 31 14.86 -5.32 -8.82
C THR A 31 13.61 -6.09 -8.38
N TRP A 32 13.37 -6.10 -7.09
CA TRP A 32 12.24 -6.77 -6.47
C TRP A 32 11.16 -5.75 -6.08
N ILE A 33 9.92 -6.21 -5.99
CA ILE A 33 8.79 -5.42 -5.53
C ILE A 33 8.20 -6.13 -4.32
N ASP A 34 8.14 -5.42 -3.19
CA ASP A 34 7.68 -5.92 -1.89
C ASP A 34 8.24 -7.31 -1.55
N PRO A 35 9.56 -7.49 -1.48
CA PRO A 35 10.17 -8.81 -1.32
C PRO A 35 9.92 -9.40 0.07
N TYR A 36 9.75 -10.74 0.14
CA TYR A 36 9.56 -11.48 1.39
C TYR A 36 10.86 -11.80 2.13
N LYS A 37 12.01 -11.56 1.51
CA LYS A 37 13.35 -11.76 2.09
C LYS A 37 14.28 -10.62 1.70
N PRO A 38 15.37 -10.39 2.45
CA PRO A 38 16.39 -9.38 2.09
C PRO A 38 16.95 -9.60 0.69
N VAL A 39 17.04 -8.52 -0.07
CA VAL A 39 17.52 -8.48 -1.45
C VAL A 39 18.42 -7.27 -1.68
N GLU A 40 19.16 -7.24 -2.82
CA GLU A 40 20.00 -6.11 -3.17
C GLU A 40 19.19 -4.81 -3.35
N LYS A 41 18.08 -4.86 -4.14
CA LYS A 41 17.25 -3.69 -4.44
C LYS A 41 15.77 -4.04 -4.38
N ALA A 42 15.03 -3.25 -3.60
CA ALA A 42 13.60 -3.41 -3.41
C ALA A 42 12.85 -2.11 -3.70
N ILE A 43 11.77 -2.18 -4.48
CA ILE A 43 10.75 -1.12 -4.52
C ILE A 43 9.68 -1.51 -3.51
N ILE A 44 9.40 -0.62 -2.55
CA ILE A 44 8.40 -0.83 -1.50
C ILE A 44 7.17 0.02 -1.82
N THR A 45 6.04 -0.65 -1.99
CA THR A 45 4.79 0.01 -2.39
C THR A 45 4.16 0.81 -1.27
N HIS A 46 4.21 0.31 -0.03
CA HIS A 46 3.70 1.00 1.16
C HIS A 46 4.29 0.43 2.45
N ALA A 47 4.00 1.10 3.58
CA ALA A 47 4.70 0.83 4.84
C ALA A 47 4.02 -0.21 5.74
N HIS A 48 3.15 -1.10 5.25
CA HIS A 48 2.68 -2.26 6.01
C HIS A 48 3.79 -3.30 6.17
N SER A 49 3.74 -4.09 7.23
CA SER A 49 4.82 -5.02 7.60
C SER A 49 4.95 -6.22 6.66
N ASP A 50 3.90 -6.60 6.00
CA ASP A 50 3.84 -7.68 5.01
C ASP A 50 4.38 -7.27 3.62
N HIS A 51 4.55 -5.97 3.40
CA HIS A 51 5.17 -5.40 2.19
C HIS A 51 6.60 -4.90 2.41
N PHE A 52 7.12 -4.99 3.64
CA PHE A 52 8.46 -4.53 3.97
C PHE A 52 9.29 -5.61 4.66
N THR A 53 10.44 -5.93 4.07
CA THR A 53 11.44 -6.82 4.65
C THR A 53 12.68 -6.01 5.03
N ASN A 54 13.09 -6.07 6.28
CA ASN A 54 14.32 -5.43 6.74
C ASN A 54 15.56 -6.16 6.21
N GLY A 55 16.67 -5.42 5.98
CA GLY A 55 17.96 -5.98 5.56
C GLY A 55 18.19 -5.96 4.05
N CYS A 56 17.34 -5.36 3.24
CA CYS A 56 17.69 -5.07 1.84
C CYS A 56 18.78 -3.99 1.78
N ARG A 57 19.62 -4.07 0.76
CA ARG A 57 20.75 -3.12 0.59
C ARG A 57 20.28 -1.73 0.16
N GLU A 58 19.25 -1.65 -0.70
CA GLU A 58 18.64 -0.41 -1.16
C GLU A 58 17.12 -0.55 -1.23
N TYR A 59 16.41 0.47 -0.77
CA TYR A 59 14.97 0.58 -0.86
C TYR A 59 14.58 1.80 -1.70
N ILE A 60 13.58 1.65 -2.56
CA ILE A 60 12.97 2.74 -3.34
C ILE A 60 11.49 2.79 -2.99
N CYS A 61 10.96 3.96 -2.64
CA CYS A 61 9.56 4.10 -2.28
C CYS A 61 9.10 5.56 -2.44
N SER A 62 7.82 5.86 -2.21
CA SER A 62 7.34 7.24 -2.12
C SER A 62 7.95 7.97 -0.92
N ILE A 63 7.90 9.31 -0.93
CA ILE A 63 8.42 10.13 0.17
C ILE A 63 7.73 9.77 1.49
N GLU A 64 6.39 9.69 1.47
CA GLU A 64 5.60 9.41 2.67
C GLU A 64 5.80 7.97 3.16
N THR A 65 5.90 6.99 2.25
CA THR A 65 6.27 5.61 2.62
C THR A 65 7.63 5.58 3.28
N GLY A 66 8.63 6.29 2.73
CA GLY A 66 9.96 6.39 3.32
C GLY A 66 9.96 7.00 4.72
N PHE A 67 9.15 8.04 4.94
CA PHE A 67 8.95 8.63 6.26
C PHE A 67 8.35 7.61 7.26
N LEU A 68 7.29 6.90 6.87
CA LEU A 68 6.65 5.88 7.71
C LEU A 68 7.58 4.70 8.01
N LEU A 69 8.37 4.24 7.03
CA LEU A 69 9.35 3.18 7.23
C LEU A 69 10.41 3.57 8.25
N ARG A 70 10.95 4.79 8.19
CA ARG A 70 11.88 5.29 9.20
C ARG A 70 11.24 5.37 10.59
N LYS A 71 10.01 5.85 10.69
CA LYS A 71 9.27 5.85 11.96
C LYS A 71 9.07 4.45 12.55
N ARG A 72 8.83 3.44 11.71
CA ARG A 72 8.55 2.07 12.15
C ARG A 72 9.82 1.27 12.43
N PHE A 73 10.80 1.33 11.56
CA PHE A 73 11.95 0.43 11.50
C PHE A 73 13.30 1.10 11.78
N GLY A 74 13.32 2.42 11.98
CA GLY A 74 14.51 3.19 12.30
C GLY A 74 15.14 3.94 11.13
N ASN A 75 16.11 4.79 11.44
CA ASN A 75 16.69 5.73 10.48
C ASN A 75 17.82 5.14 9.62
N ASN A 76 18.29 3.94 9.93
CA ASN A 76 19.46 3.31 9.26
C ASN A 76 19.11 2.64 7.92
N LEU A 77 17.90 2.86 7.42
CA LEU A 77 17.47 2.31 6.13
C LEU A 77 18.09 3.12 4.97
N ASN A 78 18.73 2.43 4.03
CA ASN A 78 19.21 3.04 2.78
C ASN A 78 18.02 3.27 1.83
N LEU A 79 17.28 4.37 2.07
CA LEU A 79 16.04 4.73 1.38
C LEU A 79 16.30 5.80 0.33
N LYS A 80 15.96 5.49 -0.91
CA LYS A 80 15.78 6.44 -2.01
C LYS A 80 14.29 6.73 -2.16
N THR A 81 13.89 7.97 -1.85
CA THR A 81 12.48 8.38 -1.98
C THR A 81 12.24 9.08 -3.29
N ILE A 82 11.09 8.79 -3.91
CA ILE A 82 10.67 9.31 -5.22
C ILE A 82 9.29 9.96 -5.05
N ASP A 83 9.12 11.15 -5.61
CA ASP A 83 7.80 11.80 -5.72
C ASP A 83 6.88 10.99 -6.63
N TYR A 84 5.56 11.06 -6.36
CA TYR A 84 4.58 10.52 -7.30
C TYR A 84 4.73 11.18 -8.68
N ASP A 85 4.40 10.42 -9.73
CA ASP A 85 4.46 10.80 -11.14
C ASP A 85 5.87 11.08 -11.69
N LYS A 86 6.90 11.02 -10.85
CA LYS A 86 8.28 11.18 -11.30
C LYS A 86 8.83 9.86 -11.85
N GLU A 87 9.30 9.93 -13.09
CA GLU A 87 9.99 8.81 -13.72
C GLU A 87 11.41 8.66 -13.18
N PHE A 88 11.84 7.41 -12.97
CA PHE A 88 13.21 7.06 -12.59
C PHE A 88 13.64 5.77 -13.27
N LEU A 89 14.93 5.65 -13.52
CA LEU A 89 15.52 4.52 -14.23
C LEU A 89 16.18 3.54 -13.28
N ILE A 90 15.94 2.25 -13.50
CA ILE A 90 16.71 1.15 -12.92
C ILE A 90 17.15 0.26 -14.09
N ASN A 91 18.46 0.15 -14.31
CA ASN A 91 19.07 -0.63 -15.38
C ASN A 91 18.41 -0.39 -16.77
N GLY A 92 18.08 0.86 -17.08
CA GLY A 92 17.50 1.25 -18.37
C GLY A 92 15.97 1.06 -18.48
N ILE A 93 15.33 0.46 -17.47
CA ILE A 93 13.86 0.34 -17.41
C ILE A 93 13.30 1.55 -16.65
N ASN A 94 12.22 2.13 -17.18
CA ASN A 94 11.59 3.32 -16.62
C ASN A 94 10.45 2.95 -15.67
N PHE A 95 10.53 3.47 -14.45
CA PHE A 95 9.56 3.30 -13.37
C PHE A 95 8.95 4.62 -12.98
N SER A 96 7.72 4.60 -12.48
CA SER A 96 7.10 5.71 -11.75
C SER A 96 6.15 5.18 -10.68
N LEU A 97 6.00 5.94 -9.59
CA LEU A 97 5.11 5.63 -8.48
C LEU A 97 3.84 6.49 -8.60
N HIS A 98 2.68 5.90 -8.38
CA HIS A 98 1.38 6.58 -8.46
C HIS A 98 0.51 6.20 -7.26
N PRO A 99 -0.35 7.08 -6.77
CA PRO A 99 -1.17 6.78 -5.60
C PRO A 99 -2.04 5.53 -5.78
N SER A 100 -2.02 4.61 -4.82
CA SER A 100 -2.90 3.44 -4.78
C SER A 100 -4.15 3.64 -3.91
N GLY A 101 -4.22 4.73 -3.14
CA GLY A 101 -5.36 5.08 -2.29
C GLY A 101 -5.50 4.25 -1.02
N HIS A 102 -4.58 3.33 -0.75
CA HIS A 102 -4.69 2.37 0.35
C HIS A 102 -4.37 3.00 1.71
N ILE A 103 -3.18 3.58 1.87
CA ILE A 103 -2.73 4.34 3.06
C ILE A 103 -1.84 5.50 2.64
N LEU A 104 -1.42 6.34 3.59
CA LEU A 104 -0.45 7.42 3.34
C LEU A 104 0.81 6.86 2.68
N GLY A 105 1.19 7.43 1.54
CA GLY A 105 2.37 7.04 0.78
C GLY A 105 2.21 5.81 -0.10
N SER A 106 1.09 5.08 -0.04
CA SER A 106 0.90 3.86 -0.82
C SER A 106 0.91 4.11 -2.32
N SER A 107 1.61 3.23 -3.05
CA SER A 107 1.92 3.42 -4.46
C SER A 107 1.55 2.22 -5.31
N GLN A 108 0.98 2.49 -6.48
CA GLN A 108 1.06 1.61 -7.64
C GLN A 108 2.41 1.84 -8.32
N ILE A 109 2.95 0.81 -8.96
CA ILE A 109 4.21 0.88 -9.71
C ILE A 109 3.88 0.74 -11.19
N LYS A 110 4.13 1.81 -11.96
CA LYS A 110 4.06 1.79 -13.41
C LYS A 110 5.47 1.57 -13.97
N ILE A 111 5.58 0.64 -14.94
CA ILE A 111 6.84 0.26 -15.57
C ILE A 111 6.66 0.38 -17.07
N LYS A 112 7.57 1.13 -17.71
CA LYS A 112 7.62 1.25 -19.17
C LYS A 112 8.83 0.48 -19.69
N ALA A 113 8.58 -0.53 -20.53
CA ALA A 113 9.59 -1.36 -21.18
C ALA A 113 9.34 -1.40 -22.68
N GLY A 114 10.11 -0.63 -23.46
CA GLY A 114 9.82 -0.41 -24.88
C GLY A 114 8.46 0.23 -25.09
N SER A 115 7.59 -0.43 -25.87
CA SER A 115 6.22 0.01 -26.12
C SER A 115 5.20 -0.47 -25.08
N GLU A 116 5.58 -1.37 -24.16
CA GLU A 116 4.68 -1.98 -23.18
C GLU A 116 4.64 -1.18 -21.90
N ILE A 117 3.44 -1.07 -21.31
CA ILE A 117 3.18 -0.47 -20.02
C ILE A 117 2.65 -1.55 -19.07
N TRP A 118 3.39 -1.81 -18.01
CA TRP A 118 3.02 -2.70 -16.92
C TRP A 118 2.60 -1.89 -15.70
N LEU A 119 1.57 -2.34 -15.01
CA LEU A 119 1.10 -1.75 -13.76
C LEU A 119 0.97 -2.81 -12.68
N ILE A 120 1.58 -2.57 -11.53
CA ILE A 120 1.44 -3.36 -10.31
C ILE A 120 0.70 -2.50 -9.31
N THR A 121 -0.51 -2.87 -8.93
CA THR A 121 -1.34 -2.02 -8.05
C THR A 121 -0.89 -2.07 -6.61
N SER A 122 -0.29 -3.20 -6.18
CA SER A 122 -0.17 -3.53 -4.76
C SER A 122 -1.54 -3.45 -4.06
N ASP A 123 -1.58 -3.21 -2.75
CA ASP A 123 -2.83 -2.94 -2.05
C ASP A 123 -3.43 -1.64 -2.53
N LEU A 124 -4.70 -1.67 -2.92
CA LEU A 124 -5.39 -0.52 -3.49
C LEU A 124 -6.73 -0.25 -2.80
N LYS A 125 -7.13 1.02 -2.77
CA LYS A 125 -8.46 1.44 -2.34
C LYS A 125 -9.00 2.53 -3.25
N ARG A 126 -10.08 2.25 -3.96
CA ARG A 126 -10.72 3.21 -4.89
C ARG A 126 -11.60 4.23 -4.19
N GLN A 127 -12.09 3.93 -2.99
CA GLN A 127 -12.86 4.87 -2.19
C GLN A 127 -11.95 5.99 -1.68
N LYS A 128 -12.45 7.23 -1.73
CA LYS A 128 -11.73 8.39 -1.21
C LYS A 128 -11.43 8.26 0.28
N ASP A 129 -10.26 8.71 0.68
CA ASP A 129 -9.78 8.70 2.05
C ASP A 129 -9.07 10.04 2.32
N LYS A 130 -9.45 10.73 3.41
CA LYS A 130 -8.87 12.03 3.76
C LYS A 130 -7.41 11.93 4.22
N THR A 131 -6.95 10.74 4.56
CA THR A 131 -5.61 10.51 5.15
C THR A 131 -4.54 10.13 4.14
N CYS A 132 -4.90 9.94 2.86
CA CYS A 132 -3.95 9.61 1.79
C CYS A 132 -4.40 10.19 0.44
N LYS A 133 -3.49 10.20 -0.54
CA LYS A 133 -3.84 10.54 -1.92
C LYS A 133 -4.77 9.47 -2.48
N SER A 134 -5.82 9.92 -3.20
CA SER A 134 -6.79 9.02 -3.83
C SER A 134 -6.14 8.15 -4.91
N TYR A 135 -6.70 6.95 -5.08
CA TYR A 135 -6.32 6.04 -6.16
C TYR A 135 -6.32 6.74 -7.52
N GLU A 136 -5.23 6.58 -8.26
CA GLU A 136 -5.09 7.08 -9.61
C GLU A 136 -5.37 5.97 -10.63
N LYS A 137 -6.27 6.23 -11.57
CA LYS A 137 -6.57 5.29 -12.65
C LYS A 137 -5.60 5.47 -13.81
N LEU A 138 -4.79 4.46 -14.07
CA LEU A 138 -3.78 4.46 -15.13
C LEU A 138 -4.16 3.53 -16.29
N LYS A 139 -3.76 3.91 -17.50
CA LYS A 139 -3.81 3.01 -18.65
C LYS A 139 -2.59 2.10 -18.63
N THR A 140 -2.79 0.82 -18.94
CA THR A 140 -1.74 -0.20 -18.93
C THR A 140 -2.06 -1.29 -19.95
N ASP A 141 -1.03 -1.96 -20.47
CA ASP A 141 -1.17 -3.14 -21.31
C ASP A 141 -1.22 -4.43 -20.47
N PHE A 142 -0.47 -4.45 -19.34
CA PHE A 142 -0.41 -5.57 -18.40
C PHE A 142 -0.68 -5.10 -16.98
N LEU A 143 -1.56 -5.81 -16.27
CA LEU A 143 -1.97 -5.49 -14.92
C LEU A 143 -1.69 -6.65 -13.96
N ILE A 144 -0.96 -6.37 -12.89
CA ILE A 144 -0.85 -7.23 -11.72
C ILE A 144 -1.61 -6.54 -10.58
N CYS A 145 -2.70 -7.14 -10.15
CA CYS A 145 -3.63 -6.57 -9.19
C CYS A 145 -3.84 -7.52 -8.01
N GLU A 146 -3.97 -6.96 -6.82
CA GLU A 146 -4.49 -7.69 -5.67
C GLU A 146 -5.96 -8.10 -5.87
N SER A 147 -6.41 -9.08 -5.10
CA SER A 147 -7.79 -9.55 -5.09
C SER A 147 -8.26 -9.94 -3.68
N THR A 148 -7.79 -9.25 -2.65
CA THR A 148 -8.08 -9.55 -1.24
C THR A 148 -9.58 -9.61 -0.96
N PHE A 149 -10.33 -8.67 -1.50
CA PHE A 149 -11.79 -8.59 -1.37
C PHE A 149 -12.50 -8.77 -2.73
N GLY A 150 -11.94 -9.61 -3.60
CA GLY A 150 -12.45 -9.82 -4.95
C GLY A 150 -13.72 -10.69 -5.05
N LEU A 151 -14.15 -11.33 -3.96
CA LEU A 151 -15.37 -12.13 -3.96
C LEU A 151 -16.60 -11.26 -3.71
N PRO A 152 -17.76 -11.55 -4.35
CA PRO A 152 -19.00 -10.78 -4.19
C PRO A 152 -19.58 -10.75 -2.76
N ILE A 153 -19.14 -11.65 -1.89
CA ILE A 153 -19.55 -11.68 -0.47
C ILE A 153 -19.01 -10.48 0.32
N PHE A 154 -17.94 -9.82 -0.16
CA PHE A 154 -17.36 -8.65 0.48
C PHE A 154 -18.11 -7.40 0.01
N ASN A 155 -19.15 -7.05 0.73
CA ASN A 155 -19.91 -5.84 0.55
C ASN A 155 -19.72 -4.93 1.78
N TRP A 156 -19.24 -3.71 1.55
CA TRP A 156 -18.89 -2.78 2.61
C TRP A 156 -19.89 -1.62 2.62
N GLU A 157 -20.38 -1.29 3.80
CA GLU A 157 -21.18 -0.09 4.04
C GLU A 157 -20.38 1.17 3.71
N ALA A 158 -21.08 2.26 3.42
CA ALA A 158 -20.45 3.55 3.20
C ALA A 158 -19.75 4.03 4.51
N THR A 159 -18.63 4.75 4.36
CA THR A 159 -17.84 5.18 5.52
C THR A 159 -18.63 6.00 6.53
N ASN A 160 -19.51 6.91 6.04
CA ASN A 160 -20.38 7.70 6.90
C ASN A 160 -21.35 6.83 7.70
N GLU A 161 -21.96 5.81 7.11
CA GLU A 161 -22.87 4.88 7.79
C GLU A 161 -22.16 4.11 8.91
N VAL A 162 -20.93 3.63 8.65
CA VAL A 162 -20.11 2.97 9.68
C VAL A 162 -19.75 3.93 10.80
N VAL A 163 -19.35 5.17 10.50
CA VAL A 163 -18.99 6.18 11.51
C VAL A 163 -20.19 6.58 12.34
N ASP A 164 -21.35 6.77 11.70
CA ASP A 164 -22.61 7.08 12.39
C ASP A 164 -23.04 5.94 13.32
N SER A 165 -22.88 4.68 12.88
CA SER A 165 -23.13 3.49 13.72
C SER A 165 -22.21 3.44 14.93
N ILE A 166 -20.91 3.74 14.76
CA ILE A 166 -19.95 3.83 15.87
C ILE A 166 -20.36 4.94 16.85
N THR A 167 -20.67 6.13 16.32
CA THR A 167 -21.09 7.28 17.13
C THR A 167 -22.32 6.95 17.96
N LYS A 168 -23.34 6.37 17.33
CA LYS A 168 -24.55 5.95 18.02
C LYS A 168 -24.27 4.91 19.10
N TRP A 169 -23.46 3.91 18.80
CA TRP A 169 -23.08 2.88 19.78
C TRP A 169 -22.36 3.47 20.99
N VAL A 170 -21.39 4.36 20.79
CA VAL A 170 -20.63 5.01 21.87
C VAL A 170 -21.54 5.91 22.73
N THR A 171 -22.43 6.71 22.11
CA THR A 171 -23.34 7.60 22.84
C THR A 171 -24.42 6.86 23.63
N GLN A 172 -24.78 5.65 23.22
CA GLN A 172 -25.70 4.79 23.98
C GLN A 172 -25.05 4.11 25.20
N SER A 173 -23.71 4.21 25.33
CA SER A 173 -22.90 3.55 26.34
C SER A 173 -22.15 4.58 27.19
N GLU A 174 -22.80 5.66 27.61
CA GLU A 174 -22.17 6.83 28.28
C GLU A 174 -21.38 6.48 29.54
N ASP A 175 -21.82 5.47 30.30
CA ASP A 175 -21.15 5.01 31.53
C ASP A 175 -20.04 3.97 31.29
N SER A 176 -19.67 3.75 30.03
CA SER A 176 -18.75 2.69 29.65
C SER A 176 -17.60 3.21 28.79
N ILE A 177 -16.44 2.52 28.85
CA ILE A 177 -15.33 2.75 27.93
C ILE A 177 -15.56 1.91 26.68
N SER A 178 -15.69 2.57 25.53
CA SER A 178 -15.81 1.91 24.22
C SER A 178 -14.43 1.68 23.61
N ILE A 179 -14.12 0.45 23.22
CA ILE A 179 -12.82 0.09 22.63
C ILE A 179 -13.01 -0.33 21.18
N LEU A 180 -12.30 0.34 20.28
CA LEU A 180 -12.28 0.05 18.84
C LEU A 180 -10.93 -0.59 18.45
N PHE A 181 -10.96 -1.81 17.93
CA PHE A 181 -9.77 -2.51 17.45
C PHE A 181 -9.55 -2.22 15.97
N CYS A 182 -8.38 -1.70 15.63
CA CYS A 182 -7.99 -1.44 14.24
C CYS A 182 -6.48 -1.56 14.02
N TYR A 183 -6.07 -1.70 12.77
CA TYR A 183 -4.64 -1.65 12.43
C TYR A 183 -4.06 -0.28 12.77
N SER A 184 -2.86 -0.27 13.38
CA SER A 184 -2.19 0.95 13.86
C SER A 184 -1.75 1.89 12.74
N LEU A 185 -1.61 1.39 11.50
CA LEU A 185 -1.29 2.18 10.33
C LEU A 185 -2.40 2.03 9.27
N GLY A 186 -2.90 3.17 8.79
CA GLY A 186 -3.95 3.29 7.79
C GLY A 186 -5.34 3.33 8.41
N LYS A 187 -5.89 2.22 8.89
CA LYS A 187 -7.27 2.15 9.43
C LYS A 187 -7.47 3.07 10.64
N ALA A 188 -6.50 3.12 11.57
CA ALA A 188 -6.58 3.98 12.75
C ALA A 188 -6.63 5.46 12.35
N GLN A 189 -5.75 5.92 11.47
CA GLN A 189 -5.70 7.31 11.01
C GLN A 189 -6.99 7.71 10.30
N ARG A 190 -7.52 6.83 9.43
CA ARG A 190 -8.80 7.06 8.76
C ARG A 190 -9.94 7.22 9.78
N LEU A 191 -10.05 6.30 10.74
CA LEU A 191 -11.09 6.34 11.76
C LEU A 191 -10.97 7.61 12.62
N LEU A 192 -9.77 7.96 13.07
CA LEU A 192 -9.52 9.19 13.82
C LEU A 192 -9.91 10.44 13.01
N SER A 193 -9.57 10.49 11.73
CA SER A 193 -9.95 11.60 10.84
C SER A 193 -11.46 11.75 10.71
N GLU A 194 -12.20 10.64 10.58
CA GLU A 194 -13.65 10.67 10.47
C GLU A 194 -14.33 11.05 11.80
N LEU A 195 -13.89 10.49 12.94
CA LEU A 195 -14.42 10.84 14.26
C LEU A 195 -14.13 12.30 14.62
N ASN A 196 -12.94 12.82 14.30
CA ASN A 196 -12.62 14.23 14.49
C ASN A 196 -13.50 15.15 13.65
N SER A 197 -13.88 14.74 12.44
CA SER A 197 -14.80 15.53 11.60
C SER A 197 -16.23 15.63 12.17
N GLN A 198 -16.61 14.72 13.08
CA GLN A 198 -17.85 14.75 13.84
C GLN A 198 -17.70 15.40 15.23
N ASN A 199 -16.56 16.08 15.51
CA ASN A 199 -16.24 16.69 16.80
C ASN A 199 -16.24 15.71 17.99
N PHE A 200 -15.93 14.45 17.76
CA PHE A 200 -15.78 13.44 18.81
C PHE A 200 -14.63 13.82 19.74
N LYS A 201 -14.88 13.81 21.06
CA LYS A 201 -13.89 14.20 22.08
C LYS A 201 -13.44 13.00 22.90
N ASN A 202 -12.34 13.17 23.64
CA ASN A 202 -11.81 12.15 24.55
C ASN A 202 -11.45 10.83 23.86
N ILE A 203 -10.82 10.92 22.69
CA ILE A 203 -10.29 9.76 21.99
C ILE A 203 -8.87 9.48 22.49
N TYR A 204 -8.69 8.29 23.06
CA TYR A 204 -7.38 7.80 23.50
C TYR A 204 -6.89 6.74 22.52
N VAL A 205 -5.61 6.75 22.20
CA VAL A 205 -5.03 5.82 21.24
C VAL A 205 -3.87 5.03 21.85
N HIS A 206 -3.70 3.81 21.39
CA HIS A 206 -2.52 3.02 21.76
C HIS A 206 -1.23 3.68 21.23
N LYS A 207 -0.13 3.57 21.96
CA LYS A 207 1.17 4.17 21.61
C LYS A 207 1.66 3.86 20.19
N SER A 208 1.32 2.68 19.64
CA SER A 208 1.65 2.33 18.25
C SER A 208 0.90 3.17 17.22
N ILE A 209 -0.30 3.64 17.54
CA ILE A 209 -1.10 4.53 16.68
C ILE A 209 -0.57 5.96 16.81
N GLU A 210 -0.33 6.43 18.05
CA GLU A 210 0.26 7.75 18.33
C GLU A 210 1.57 7.95 17.56
N LYS A 211 2.42 6.93 17.51
CA LYS A 211 3.68 6.98 16.77
C LYS A 211 3.51 7.21 15.27
N MET A 212 2.34 6.87 14.71
CA MET A 212 2.06 6.95 13.27
C MET A 212 1.24 8.18 12.87
N ASN A 213 0.78 8.98 13.84
CA ASN A 213 0.04 10.24 13.62
C ASN A 213 0.96 11.46 13.44
#